data_d8edf2b4f0530f8ea0cd70b5252b7673
#
_entry.id   d8edf2b4f0530f8ea0cd70b5252b7673
#
_cell.length_a   1.000
_cell.length_b   1.000
_cell.length_c   1.000
_cell.angle_alpha   90.00
_cell.angle_beta   90.00
_cell.angle_gamma   90.00
#
_symmetry.space_group_name_H-M   'P 1'
#
loop_
_entity.id
_entity.type
_entity.pdbx_description
1 polymer ?
#
loop_
_entity_poly.entity_id
_entity_poly.type
_entity_poly.pdbx_seq_one_letter_code
_entity_poly.pdbx_strand_id
1 'polypeptide(L)'
;GTIDLYLMPYFIERKFPSKNGRPRLALEVDQNSITYESSSKEQKLDFALRYSMVYDDYDIGIAHFHGNNRAPQLNINPSTLKFNPHYTTLSQTSLDIQATKGAWLYKLEALSAKDGNERHLGVAGGFEYTFYGIRDSQSDLGLVIEYSFDDRNSYPFNNDSVAALRWTKNDINSTSLLAGMFIDMRGNSNRFIAEYEQRINNNVKLFIDATFNGSIDSQDFTYAFEEDSVFSIKLARYF
;
A
#
# COMPACT_ATOMS: atom_id res chain seq x y z
N GLY A 1 6.77 -23.98 11.31
CA GLY A 1 6.04 -23.05 10.44
C GLY A 1 4.54 -23.26 10.52
N THR A 2 3.80 -22.33 9.96
CA THR A 2 2.33 -22.31 9.93
C THR A 2 1.84 -22.37 8.49
N ILE A 3 0.79 -23.14 8.25
CA ILE A 3 0.10 -23.19 6.96
C ILE A 3 -1.32 -22.63 7.17
N ASP A 4 -1.66 -21.60 6.40
CA ASP A 4 -2.98 -20.99 6.39
C ASP A 4 -3.65 -21.25 5.03
N LEU A 5 -4.87 -21.76 5.06
CA LEU A 5 -5.71 -21.98 3.88
C LEU A 5 -6.95 -21.10 3.98
N TYR A 6 -7.22 -20.32 2.93
CA TYR A 6 -8.38 -19.46 2.83
C TYR A 6 -9.25 -19.89 1.66
N LEU A 7 -10.53 -20.12 1.92
CA LEU A 7 -11.57 -20.36 0.91
C LEU A 7 -12.56 -19.21 0.96
N MET A 8 -12.71 -18.50 -0.13
CA MET A 8 -13.53 -17.30 -0.24
C MET A 8 -14.64 -17.53 -1.28
N PRO A 9 -15.82 -17.96 -0.84
CA PRO A 9 -16.90 -18.38 -1.76
C PRO A 9 -17.64 -17.21 -2.41
N TYR A 10 -17.39 -15.98 -1.97
CA TYR A 10 -18.03 -14.79 -2.47
C TYR A 10 -17.07 -13.63 -2.58
N PHE A 11 -17.09 -12.95 -3.73
CA PHE A 11 -16.28 -11.78 -4.00
C PHE A 11 -17.10 -10.50 -3.80
N ILE A 12 -16.54 -9.53 -3.08
CA ILE A 12 -17.13 -8.21 -2.90
C ILE A 12 -16.44 -7.21 -3.82
N GLU A 13 -17.19 -6.58 -4.70
CA GLU A 13 -16.72 -5.57 -5.63
C GLU A 13 -16.19 -4.33 -4.91
N ARG A 14 -15.13 -3.76 -5.47
CA ARG A 14 -14.55 -2.52 -4.96
C ARG A 14 -15.51 -1.34 -5.18
N LYS A 15 -15.71 -0.55 -4.12
CA LYS A 15 -16.45 0.72 -4.22
C LYS A 15 -15.49 1.85 -4.57
N PHE A 16 -15.90 2.69 -5.51
CA PHE A 16 -15.13 3.84 -5.95
C PHE A 16 -15.78 5.14 -5.46
N PRO A 17 -14.98 6.20 -5.19
CA PRO A 17 -15.51 7.51 -4.86
C PRO A 17 -16.36 8.07 -6.01
N SER A 18 -17.39 8.85 -5.67
CA SER A 18 -18.17 9.60 -6.67
C SER A 18 -17.34 10.73 -7.27
N LYS A 19 -17.85 11.36 -8.33
CA LYS A 19 -17.22 12.54 -8.97
C LYS A 19 -16.93 13.71 -8.02
N ASN A 20 -17.62 13.78 -6.88
CA ASN A 20 -17.43 14.81 -5.86
C ASN A 20 -16.55 14.32 -4.69
N GLY A 21 -16.13 13.04 -4.69
CA GLY A 21 -15.25 12.45 -3.69
C GLY A 21 -13.81 12.93 -3.84
N ARG A 22 -13.03 12.77 -2.75
CA ARG A 22 -11.58 12.97 -2.77
C ARG A 22 -10.91 11.84 -1.98
N PRO A 23 -9.82 11.24 -2.50
CA PRO A 23 -9.31 11.38 -3.88
C PRO A 23 -10.30 10.80 -4.89
N ARG A 24 -10.23 11.21 -6.16
CA ARG A 24 -11.08 10.72 -7.25
C ARG A 24 -10.27 10.47 -8.50
N LEU A 25 -10.74 9.57 -9.34
CA LEU A 25 -10.17 9.34 -10.67
C LEU A 25 -10.57 10.47 -11.64
N ALA A 26 -9.84 10.60 -12.74
CA ALA A 26 -10.11 11.57 -13.79
C ALA A 26 -11.52 11.42 -14.40
N LEU A 27 -12.00 10.20 -14.53
CA LEU A 27 -13.37 9.88 -14.96
C LEU A 27 -14.12 9.15 -13.83
N GLU A 28 -15.44 9.34 -13.78
CA GLU A 28 -16.32 8.62 -12.85
C GLU A 28 -16.33 7.11 -13.17
N VAL A 29 -16.39 6.27 -12.16
CA VAL A 29 -16.55 4.82 -12.33
C VAL A 29 -18.04 4.46 -12.31
N ASP A 30 -18.50 3.82 -13.38
CA ASP A 30 -19.87 3.28 -13.44
C ASP A 30 -19.94 1.93 -12.75
N GLN A 31 -20.37 1.94 -11.51
CA GLN A 31 -20.49 0.74 -10.68
C GLN A 31 -21.69 -0.16 -11.08
N ASN A 32 -22.53 0.27 -12.02
CA ASN A 32 -23.62 -0.56 -12.56
C ASN A 32 -23.22 -1.32 -13.83
N SER A 33 -22.04 -1.00 -14.40
CA SER A 33 -21.53 -1.60 -15.63
C SER A 33 -20.31 -2.51 -15.37
N ILE A 34 -20.35 -3.25 -14.25
CA ILE A 34 -19.30 -4.18 -13.86
C ILE A 34 -19.36 -5.44 -14.72
N THR A 35 -18.18 -5.91 -15.15
CA THR A 35 -18.02 -7.14 -15.90
C THR A 35 -16.97 -8.05 -15.28
N TYR A 36 -17.00 -9.34 -15.59
CA TYR A 36 -16.13 -10.36 -15.06
C TYR A 36 -15.59 -11.24 -16.18
N GLU A 37 -14.34 -11.67 -16.07
CA GLU A 37 -13.77 -12.72 -16.91
C GLU A 37 -14.41 -14.08 -16.57
N SER A 38 -14.61 -14.36 -15.26
CA SER A 38 -15.26 -15.58 -14.80
C SER A 38 -16.77 -15.55 -15.03
N SER A 39 -17.31 -16.64 -15.61
CA SER A 39 -18.78 -16.80 -15.76
C SER A 39 -19.51 -16.92 -14.42
N SER A 40 -18.82 -17.34 -13.35
CA SER A 40 -19.38 -17.42 -11.99
C SER A 40 -19.38 -16.05 -11.28
N LYS A 41 -18.81 -15.02 -11.90
CA LYS A 41 -18.77 -13.63 -11.40
C LYS A 41 -18.33 -13.56 -9.93
N GLU A 42 -19.15 -12.90 -9.09
CA GLU A 42 -18.91 -12.76 -7.64
C GLU A 42 -19.00 -14.08 -6.86
N GLN A 43 -19.60 -15.12 -7.44
CA GLN A 43 -19.72 -16.46 -6.83
C GLN A 43 -18.58 -17.40 -7.19
N LYS A 44 -17.56 -16.89 -7.88
CA LYS A 44 -16.33 -17.68 -8.11
C LYS A 44 -15.70 -17.98 -6.77
N LEU A 45 -15.38 -19.28 -6.55
CA LEU A 45 -14.59 -19.68 -5.40
C LEU A 45 -13.14 -19.22 -5.58
N ASP A 46 -12.72 -18.30 -4.73
CA ASP A 46 -11.34 -17.88 -4.65
C ASP A 46 -10.62 -18.62 -3.50
N PHE A 47 -9.33 -18.87 -3.65
CA PHE A 47 -8.55 -19.51 -2.60
C PHE A 47 -7.19 -18.84 -2.43
N ALA A 48 -6.64 -18.95 -1.22
CA ALA A 48 -5.26 -18.61 -0.94
C ALA A 48 -4.65 -19.66 -0.01
N LEU A 49 -3.37 -19.92 -0.21
CA LEU A 49 -2.53 -20.74 0.64
C LEU A 49 -1.30 -19.92 1.03
N ARG A 50 -0.97 -19.88 2.33
CA ARG A 50 0.24 -19.26 2.85
C ARG A 50 0.99 -20.24 3.73
N TYR A 51 2.29 -20.35 3.53
CA TYR A 51 3.21 -20.94 4.49
C TYR A 51 4.09 -19.84 5.08
N SER A 52 4.21 -19.80 6.40
CA SER A 52 5.08 -18.87 7.10
C SER A 52 5.93 -19.59 8.15
N MET A 53 7.14 -19.11 8.34
CA MET A 53 8.06 -19.62 9.35
C MET A 53 8.96 -18.53 9.90
N VAL A 54 9.35 -18.68 11.14
CA VAL A 54 10.44 -17.93 11.77
C VAL A 54 11.65 -18.86 11.85
N TYR A 55 12.79 -18.41 11.37
CA TYR A 55 14.04 -19.13 11.44
C TYR A 55 15.16 -18.17 11.87
N ASP A 56 15.63 -18.31 13.11
CA ASP A 56 16.58 -17.38 13.72
C ASP A 56 16.06 -15.94 13.66
N ASP A 57 16.80 -15.04 13.05
CA ASP A 57 16.45 -13.62 12.88
C ASP A 57 15.55 -13.35 11.65
N TYR A 58 15.07 -14.40 10.97
CA TYR A 58 14.32 -14.28 9.72
C TYR A 58 12.86 -14.69 9.90
N ASP A 59 11.94 -13.84 9.43
CA ASP A 59 10.55 -14.17 9.16
C ASP A 59 10.38 -14.37 7.65
N ILE A 60 9.90 -15.54 7.24
CA ILE A 60 9.77 -15.90 5.83
C ILE A 60 8.33 -16.35 5.57
N GLY A 61 7.71 -15.80 4.53
CA GLY A 61 6.40 -16.18 4.05
C GLY A 61 6.40 -16.43 2.56
N ILE A 62 5.69 -17.47 2.14
CA ILE A 62 5.35 -17.71 0.73
C ILE A 62 3.86 -17.92 0.63
N ALA A 63 3.21 -17.28 -0.34
CA ALA A 63 1.79 -17.41 -0.53
C ALA A 63 1.42 -17.58 -2.01
N HIS A 64 0.32 -18.26 -2.24
CA HIS A 64 -0.31 -18.36 -3.56
C HIS A 64 -1.78 -17.99 -3.45
N PHE A 65 -2.25 -17.13 -4.34
CA PHE A 65 -3.66 -16.74 -4.48
C PHE A 65 -4.16 -17.07 -5.88
N HIS A 66 -5.38 -17.57 -5.96
CA HIS A 66 -6.11 -17.73 -7.21
C HIS A 66 -7.57 -17.33 -7.03
N GLY A 67 -8.04 -16.36 -7.83
CA GLY A 67 -9.40 -15.86 -7.70
C GLY A 67 -9.67 -14.64 -8.55
N ASN A 68 -10.80 -13.96 -8.31
CA ASN A 68 -11.07 -12.68 -8.92
C ASN A 68 -10.05 -11.63 -8.45
N ASN A 69 -9.51 -10.84 -9.38
CA ASN A 69 -8.59 -9.77 -9.04
C ASN A 69 -9.31 -8.72 -8.18
N ARG A 70 -8.70 -8.30 -7.06
CA ARG A 70 -9.27 -7.28 -6.15
C ARG A 70 -9.15 -5.86 -6.69
N ALA A 71 -8.30 -5.66 -7.72
CA ALA A 71 -8.13 -4.41 -8.44
C ALA A 71 -8.66 -4.58 -9.88
N PRO A 72 -9.86 -4.08 -10.22
CA PRO A 72 -10.40 -4.25 -11.56
C PRO A 72 -9.63 -3.41 -12.58
N GLN A 73 -9.59 -3.88 -13.80
CA GLN A 73 -9.22 -3.06 -14.95
C GLN A 73 -10.33 -2.02 -15.20
N LEU A 74 -9.95 -0.75 -15.39
CA LEU A 74 -10.88 0.34 -15.61
C LEU A 74 -10.91 0.68 -17.11
N ASN A 75 -11.89 0.13 -17.83
CA ASN A 75 -12.03 0.33 -19.26
C ASN A 75 -12.88 1.57 -19.55
N ILE A 76 -12.41 2.48 -20.40
CA ILE A 76 -13.18 3.66 -20.77
C ILE A 76 -14.33 3.25 -21.69
N ASN A 77 -15.55 3.63 -21.33
CA ASN A 77 -16.72 3.55 -22.20
C ASN A 77 -16.80 4.84 -23.03
N PRO A 78 -16.56 4.79 -24.35
CA PRO A 78 -16.52 5.99 -25.18
C PRO A 78 -17.88 6.70 -25.31
N SER A 79 -18.99 5.99 -25.09
CA SER A 79 -20.34 6.58 -25.18
C SER A 79 -20.73 7.37 -23.94
N THR A 80 -20.26 6.97 -22.76
CA THR A 80 -20.62 7.60 -21.47
C THR A 80 -19.50 8.42 -20.87
N LEU A 81 -18.26 8.29 -21.39
CA LEU A 81 -17.02 8.84 -20.83
C LEU A 81 -16.85 8.48 -19.34
N LYS A 82 -17.17 7.22 -19.00
CA LYS A 82 -16.98 6.65 -17.65
C LYS A 82 -16.07 5.44 -17.72
N PHE A 83 -15.48 5.08 -16.59
CA PHE A 83 -14.79 3.80 -16.43
C PHE A 83 -15.79 2.69 -16.13
N ASN A 84 -15.74 1.59 -16.89
CA ASN A 84 -16.45 0.34 -16.60
C ASN A 84 -15.45 -0.63 -15.95
N PRO A 85 -15.66 -1.07 -14.70
CA PRO A 85 -14.81 -2.03 -14.04
C PRO A 85 -14.91 -3.41 -14.70
N HIS A 86 -13.76 -4.04 -14.96
CA HIS A 86 -13.67 -5.42 -15.44
C HIS A 86 -12.78 -6.23 -14.48
N TYR A 87 -13.35 -7.26 -13.85
CA TYR A 87 -12.65 -8.14 -12.93
C TYR A 87 -12.09 -9.35 -13.67
N THR A 88 -10.78 -9.39 -13.80
CA THR A 88 -10.02 -10.51 -14.35
C THR A 88 -9.79 -11.60 -13.31
N THR A 89 -9.34 -12.77 -13.73
CA THR A 89 -8.84 -13.82 -12.85
C THR A 89 -7.36 -13.61 -12.59
N LEU A 90 -6.99 -13.52 -11.33
CA LEU A 90 -5.62 -13.37 -10.84
C LEU A 90 -5.09 -14.71 -10.32
N SER A 91 -3.88 -15.07 -10.73
CA SER A 91 -3.11 -16.16 -10.12
C SER A 91 -1.74 -15.59 -9.73
N GLN A 92 -1.50 -15.46 -8.42
CA GLN A 92 -0.34 -14.76 -7.88
C GLN A 92 0.41 -15.63 -6.89
N THR A 93 1.73 -15.67 -7.03
CA THR A 93 2.63 -16.22 -6.02
C THR A 93 3.47 -15.08 -5.45
N SER A 94 3.57 -15.00 -4.13
CA SER A 94 4.36 -13.97 -3.44
C SER A 94 5.30 -14.60 -2.43
N LEU A 95 6.41 -13.89 -2.20
CA LEU A 95 7.42 -14.15 -1.17
C LEU A 95 7.58 -12.90 -0.33
N ASP A 96 7.64 -13.04 0.97
CA ASP A 96 8.01 -11.98 1.90
C ASP A 96 9.12 -12.49 2.85
N ILE A 97 10.13 -11.67 3.04
CA ILE A 97 11.24 -11.94 3.96
C ILE A 97 11.50 -10.70 4.79
N GLN A 98 11.59 -10.88 6.09
CA GLN A 98 12.04 -9.86 7.02
C GLN A 98 13.20 -10.41 7.84
N ALA A 99 14.22 -9.58 8.12
CA ALA A 99 15.31 -9.96 8.99
C ALA A 99 15.63 -8.84 9.97
N THR A 100 15.73 -9.16 11.26
CA THR A 100 16.07 -8.22 12.33
C THR A 100 17.45 -8.56 12.89
N LYS A 101 18.43 -7.69 12.67
CA LYS A 101 19.83 -7.90 13.12
C LYS A 101 20.35 -6.67 13.85
N GLY A 102 20.33 -6.73 15.18
CA GLY A 102 20.72 -5.59 16.00
C GLY A 102 19.81 -4.39 15.76
N ALA A 103 20.36 -3.28 15.27
CA ALA A 103 19.62 -2.06 14.94
C ALA A 103 19.04 -2.06 13.52
N TRP A 104 19.27 -3.10 12.72
CA TRP A 104 18.83 -3.21 11.33
C TRP A 104 17.57 -4.05 11.23
N LEU A 105 16.62 -3.57 10.45
CA LEU A 105 15.46 -4.30 9.97
C LEU A 105 15.51 -4.30 8.43
N TYR A 106 15.66 -5.46 7.82
CA TYR A 106 15.62 -5.65 6.36
C TYR A 106 14.28 -6.22 5.95
N LYS A 107 13.78 -5.78 4.82
CA LYS A 107 12.51 -6.26 4.24
C LYS A 107 12.67 -6.52 2.75
N LEU A 108 12.09 -7.59 2.27
CA LEU A 108 11.98 -7.93 0.85
C LEU A 108 10.63 -8.57 0.59
N GLU A 109 9.91 -8.03 -0.38
CA GLU A 109 8.68 -8.61 -0.91
C GLU A 109 8.83 -8.79 -2.42
N ALA A 110 8.35 -9.90 -2.94
CA ALA A 110 8.33 -10.16 -4.36
C ALA A 110 7.04 -10.87 -4.74
N LEU A 111 6.51 -10.55 -5.90
CA LEU A 111 5.34 -11.24 -6.44
C LEU A 111 5.52 -11.52 -7.93
N SER A 112 4.99 -12.65 -8.37
CA SER A 112 4.77 -12.96 -9.78
C SER A 112 3.31 -13.31 -9.96
N ALA A 113 2.65 -12.61 -10.86
CA ALA A 113 1.23 -12.77 -11.08
C ALA A 113 0.89 -12.95 -12.56
N LYS A 114 -0.18 -13.71 -12.82
CA LYS A 114 -0.90 -13.75 -14.08
C LYS A 114 -2.27 -13.12 -13.86
N ASP A 115 -2.54 -11.99 -14.52
CA ASP A 115 -3.78 -11.22 -14.44
C ASP A 115 -4.47 -11.28 -15.81
N GLY A 116 -5.52 -12.10 -15.92
CA GLY A 116 -6.07 -12.47 -17.22
C GLY A 116 -5.00 -13.16 -18.08
N ASN A 117 -4.61 -12.54 -19.19
CA ASN A 117 -3.57 -13.06 -20.10
C ASN A 117 -2.17 -12.45 -19.89
N GLU A 118 -2.04 -11.45 -19.06
CA GLU A 118 -0.78 -10.74 -18.83
C GLU A 118 -0.04 -11.30 -17.62
N ARG A 119 1.29 -11.35 -17.71
CA ARG A 119 2.15 -11.65 -16.57
C ARG A 119 2.84 -10.39 -16.12
N HIS A 120 2.99 -10.25 -14.80
CA HIS A 120 3.75 -9.17 -14.22
C HIS A 120 4.56 -9.64 -13.01
N LEU A 121 5.60 -8.87 -12.73
CA LEU A 121 6.50 -9.03 -11.61
C LEU A 121 6.52 -7.73 -10.80
N GLY A 122 6.37 -7.85 -9.49
CA GLY A 122 6.57 -6.76 -8.55
C GLY A 122 7.61 -7.14 -7.50
N VAL A 123 8.45 -6.20 -7.11
CA VAL A 123 9.45 -6.36 -6.05
C VAL A 123 9.46 -5.08 -5.22
N ALA A 124 9.46 -5.21 -3.89
CA ALA A 124 9.71 -4.11 -2.98
C ALA A 124 10.71 -4.57 -1.92
N GLY A 125 11.61 -3.69 -1.53
CA GLY A 125 12.58 -4.03 -0.50
C GLY A 125 13.29 -2.82 0.05
N GLY A 126 13.88 -2.97 1.21
CA GLY A 126 14.56 -1.89 1.87
C GLY A 126 15.05 -2.26 3.26
N PHE A 127 15.40 -1.23 4.01
CA PHE A 127 15.84 -1.39 5.37
C PHE A 127 15.43 -0.22 6.26
N GLU A 128 15.38 -0.49 7.55
CA GLU A 128 15.32 0.51 8.61
C GLU A 128 16.55 0.32 9.52
N TYR A 129 17.23 1.42 9.86
CA TYR A 129 18.28 1.43 10.86
C TYR A 129 17.89 2.34 12.02
N THR A 130 17.92 1.82 13.25
CA THR A 130 17.51 2.57 14.45
C THR A 130 18.74 3.07 15.23
N PHE A 131 18.82 4.38 15.37
CA PHE A 131 19.73 5.06 16.29
C PHE A 131 19.05 5.15 17.65
N TYR A 132 19.48 4.35 18.61
CA TYR A 132 18.91 4.32 19.95
C TYR A 132 19.44 5.46 20.81
N GLY A 133 18.59 6.04 21.66
CA GLY A 133 19.00 6.98 22.70
C GLY A 133 19.62 8.27 22.15
N ILE A 134 19.05 8.83 21.06
CA ILE A 134 19.61 10.04 20.42
C ILE A 134 19.73 11.20 21.42
N ARG A 135 20.88 11.91 21.38
CA ARG A 135 21.20 13.04 22.28
C ARG A 135 21.10 12.69 23.77
N ASP A 136 21.52 11.48 24.15
CA ASP A 136 21.49 10.97 25.53
C ASP A 136 20.07 10.98 26.16
N SER A 137 19.06 10.81 25.32
CA SER A 137 17.65 10.73 25.72
C SER A 137 17.09 9.32 25.59
N GLN A 138 15.82 9.12 25.95
CA GLN A 138 15.12 7.87 25.71
C GLN A 138 14.58 7.74 24.26
N SER A 139 14.76 8.79 23.43
CA SER A 139 14.20 8.82 22.09
C SER A 139 15.07 8.05 21.10
N ASP A 140 14.41 7.38 20.16
CA ASP A 140 15.05 6.68 19.05
C ASP A 140 14.74 7.38 17.73
N LEU A 141 15.65 7.26 16.77
CA LEU A 141 15.49 7.74 15.40
C LEU A 141 15.77 6.61 14.43
N GLY A 142 14.75 6.21 13.66
CA GLY A 142 14.88 5.26 12.56
C GLY A 142 15.09 5.99 11.23
N LEU A 143 16.04 5.52 10.43
CA LEU A 143 16.19 5.86 9.02
C LEU A 143 15.59 4.73 8.19
N VAL A 144 14.60 5.03 7.37
CA VAL A 144 13.92 4.07 6.49
C VAL A 144 14.27 4.39 5.05
N ILE A 145 14.74 3.40 4.30
CA ILE A 145 14.97 3.47 2.86
C ILE A 145 14.32 2.26 2.22
N GLU A 146 13.43 2.51 1.27
CA GLU A 146 12.73 1.45 0.53
C GLU A 146 12.73 1.77 -0.97
N TYR A 147 12.70 0.74 -1.79
CA TYR A 147 12.54 0.81 -3.23
C TYR A 147 11.50 -0.19 -3.68
N SER A 148 10.64 0.23 -4.61
CA SER A 148 9.64 -0.63 -5.25
C SER A 148 9.76 -0.60 -6.76
N PHE A 149 9.54 -1.74 -7.35
CA PHE A 149 9.49 -1.95 -8.79
C PHE A 149 8.26 -2.80 -9.14
N ASP A 150 7.54 -2.39 -10.17
CA ASP A 150 6.48 -3.18 -10.81
C ASP A 150 6.61 -3.01 -12.33
N ASP A 151 6.56 -4.10 -13.07
CA ASP A 151 6.75 -4.05 -14.53
C ASP A 151 5.52 -3.56 -15.31
N ARG A 152 4.40 -3.31 -14.62
CA ARG A 152 3.21 -2.68 -15.18
C ARG A 152 3.38 -1.17 -15.29
N ASN A 153 3.36 -0.62 -16.50
CA ASN A 153 3.52 0.82 -16.73
C ASN A 153 2.40 1.69 -16.13
N SER A 154 1.21 1.14 -15.97
CA SER A 154 0.04 1.85 -15.42
C SER A 154 -0.15 1.64 -13.92
N TYR A 155 0.80 1.00 -13.24
CA TYR A 155 0.71 0.75 -11.81
C TYR A 155 1.37 1.89 -11.02
N PRO A 156 0.70 2.45 -10.01
CA PRO A 156 1.34 3.38 -9.10
C PRO A 156 2.47 2.65 -8.34
N PHE A 157 3.55 3.33 -8.07
CA PHE A 157 4.76 2.75 -7.44
C PHE A 157 5.49 1.72 -8.32
N ASN A 158 5.55 1.98 -9.61
CA ASN A 158 6.19 1.07 -10.56
C ASN A 158 7.72 1.19 -10.63
N ASN A 159 8.30 2.23 -10.07
CA ASN A 159 9.75 2.46 -9.95
C ASN A 159 10.02 3.59 -8.96
N ASP A 160 9.74 3.35 -7.69
CA ASP A 160 9.70 4.39 -6.67
C ASP A 160 10.69 4.12 -5.55
N SER A 161 11.25 5.18 -5.02
CA SER A 161 12.06 5.14 -3.80
C SER A 161 11.37 5.91 -2.68
N VAL A 162 11.52 5.42 -1.46
CA VAL A 162 11.06 6.07 -0.25
C VAL A 162 12.24 6.30 0.67
N ALA A 163 12.37 7.53 1.18
CA ALA A 163 13.27 7.86 2.26
C ALA A 163 12.46 8.51 3.39
N ALA A 164 12.57 7.97 4.61
CA ALA A 164 11.81 8.48 5.75
C ALA A 164 12.63 8.44 7.04
N LEU A 165 12.25 9.31 7.97
CA LEU A 165 12.72 9.33 9.35
C LEU A 165 11.55 9.00 10.28
N ARG A 166 11.79 8.07 11.20
CA ARG A 166 10.86 7.69 12.25
C ARG A 166 11.44 8.10 13.61
N TRP A 167 10.86 9.07 14.24
CA TRP A 167 11.21 9.44 15.59
C TRP A 167 10.22 8.86 16.59
N THR A 168 10.73 8.19 17.62
CA THR A 168 9.94 7.60 18.71
C THR A 168 10.48 8.14 20.02
N LYS A 169 9.64 8.80 20.80
CA LYS A 169 10.08 9.40 22.06
C LYS A 169 10.26 8.38 23.18
N ASN A 170 9.68 7.18 23.04
CA ASN A 170 9.67 6.11 24.04
C ASN A 170 9.11 6.56 25.40
N ASP A 171 8.15 7.47 25.38
CA ASP A 171 7.44 7.95 26.55
C ASP A 171 6.16 7.18 26.82
N ILE A 172 5.57 7.38 28.00
CA ILE A 172 4.29 6.77 28.40
C ILE A 172 3.13 7.18 27.48
N ASN A 173 3.27 8.27 26.74
CA ASN A 173 2.28 8.79 25.82
C ASN A 173 2.39 8.16 24.43
N SER A 174 3.35 7.28 24.18
CA SER A 174 3.61 6.65 22.87
C SER A 174 3.74 7.71 21.75
N THR A 175 4.52 8.76 22.02
CA THR A 175 4.71 9.85 21.07
C THR A 175 5.62 9.41 19.94
N SER A 176 5.16 9.53 18.70
CA SER A 176 5.95 9.20 17.51
C SER A 176 5.67 10.15 16.34
N LEU A 177 6.65 10.29 15.46
CA LEU A 177 6.57 11.03 14.21
C LEU A 177 7.26 10.21 13.12
N LEU A 178 6.56 9.97 12.01
CA LEU A 178 7.13 9.49 10.76
C LEU A 178 7.06 10.63 9.75
N ALA A 179 8.18 10.92 9.08
CA ALA A 179 8.19 11.91 7.99
C ALA A 179 9.06 11.38 6.85
N GLY A 180 8.57 11.43 5.63
CA GLY A 180 9.26 10.86 4.48
C GLY A 180 8.80 11.41 3.15
N MET A 181 9.53 11.00 2.12
CA MET A 181 9.28 11.39 0.73
C MET A 181 9.26 10.16 -0.16
N PHE A 182 8.24 10.07 -1.00
CA PHE A 182 8.18 9.18 -2.15
C PHE A 182 8.74 9.92 -3.37
N ILE A 183 9.57 9.25 -4.14
CA ILE A 183 10.22 9.78 -5.33
C ILE A 183 10.04 8.76 -6.44
N ASP A 184 9.33 9.13 -7.50
CA ASP A 184 9.27 8.35 -8.73
C ASP A 184 10.62 8.48 -9.47
N MET A 185 11.26 7.35 -9.74
CA MET A 185 12.57 7.27 -10.39
C MET A 185 12.48 7.28 -11.92
N ARG A 186 11.29 7.19 -12.50
CA ARG A 186 11.05 7.28 -13.96
C ARG A 186 10.62 8.68 -14.38
N GLY A 187 9.78 9.32 -13.58
CA GLY A 187 9.25 10.66 -13.80
C GLY A 187 9.82 11.68 -12.83
N ASN A 188 9.10 12.79 -12.69
CA ASN A 188 9.44 13.84 -11.72
C ASN A 188 8.44 13.89 -10.57
N SER A 189 7.65 12.83 -10.39
CA SER A 189 6.64 12.79 -9.35
C SER A 189 7.28 12.65 -7.97
N ASN A 190 6.82 13.45 -7.03
CA ASN A 190 7.23 13.33 -5.63
C ASN A 190 6.09 13.67 -4.68
N ARG A 191 6.10 13.01 -3.52
CA ARG A 191 5.10 13.20 -2.48
C ARG A 191 5.75 13.15 -1.11
N PHE A 192 5.48 14.13 -0.29
CA PHE A 192 5.86 14.17 1.12
C PHE A 192 4.71 13.65 1.99
N ILE A 193 5.05 12.85 2.99
CA ILE A 193 4.12 12.39 4.03
C ILE A 193 4.67 12.72 5.42
N ALA A 194 3.79 13.02 6.35
CA ALA A 194 4.13 13.10 7.77
C ALA A 194 2.95 12.57 8.60
N GLU A 195 3.26 11.75 9.59
CA GLU A 195 2.30 11.15 10.52
C GLU A 195 2.80 11.33 11.95
N TYR A 196 2.02 12.01 12.76
CA TYR A 196 2.31 12.20 14.17
C TYR A 196 1.22 11.59 15.01
N GLU A 197 1.60 10.87 16.06
CA GLU A 197 0.67 10.37 17.05
C GLU A 197 1.15 10.61 18.47
N GLN A 198 0.19 10.86 19.36
CA GLN A 198 0.44 11.01 20.79
C GLN A 198 -0.80 10.68 21.60
N ARG A 199 -0.63 9.97 22.69
CA ARG A 199 -1.64 9.82 23.72
C ARG A 199 -1.65 11.08 24.59
N ILE A 200 -2.77 11.80 24.60
CA ILE A 200 -2.95 13.00 25.42
C ILE A 200 -3.23 12.62 26.89
N ASN A 201 -4.05 11.57 27.08
CA ASN A 201 -4.36 10.98 28.38
C ASN A 201 -4.86 9.55 28.18
N ASN A 202 -5.30 8.87 29.26
CA ASN A 202 -5.71 7.47 29.22
C ASN A 202 -6.83 7.16 28.21
N ASN A 203 -7.62 8.15 27.87
CA ASN A 203 -8.82 7.98 27.03
C ASN A 203 -8.74 8.74 25.70
N VAL A 204 -7.74 9.58 25.49
CA VAL A 204 -7.66 10.43 24.28
C VAL A 204 -6.32 10.28 23.58
N LYS A 205 -6.36 10.04 22.26
CA LYS A 205 -5.20 9.99 21.37
C LYS A 205 -5.36 11.03 20.26
N LEU A 206 -4.28 11.76 20.00
CA LEU A 206 -4.14 12.72 18.91
C LEU A 206 -3.41 12.06 17.74
N PHE A 207 -3.92 12.28 16.52
CA PHE A 207 -3.26 11.96 15.26
C PHE A 207 -3.21 13.23 14.41
N ILE A 208 -2.09 13.45 13.76
CA ILE A 208 -1.92 14.51 12.77
C ILE A 208 -1.28 13.88 11.55
N ASP A 209 -1.95 13.96 10.42
CA ASP A 209 -1.50 13.39 9.16
C ASP A 209 -1.37 14.50 8.12
N ALA A 210 -0.32 14.46 7.34
CA ALA A 210 -0.10 15.38 6.24
C ALA A 210 0.39 14.60 5.01
N THR A 211 -0.20 14.90 3.87
CA THR A 211 0.24 14.44 2.56
C THR A 211 0.32 15.64 1.64
N PHE A 212 1.50 15.93 1.13
CA PHE A 212 1.73 17.01 0.19
C PHE A 212 2.27 16.43 -1.11
N ASN A 213 1.53 16.63 -2.19
CA ASN A 213 2.03 16.36 -3.53
C ASN A 213 2.94 17.53 -3.94
N GLY A 214 4.17 17.21 -4.33
CA GLY A 214 5.08 18.20 -4.88
C GLY A 214 4.78 18.41 -6.37
N SER A 215 5.50 17.73 -7.25
CA SER A 215 5.14 17.62 -8.65
C SER A 215 4.63 16.22 -8.95
N ILE A 216 3.66 16.09 -9.85
CA ILE A 216 3.23 14.80 -10.40
C ILE A 216 3.31 14.90 -11.92
N ASP A 217 4.03 13.99 -12.56
CA ASP A 217 4.15 13.95 -14.02
C ASP A 217 2.77 13.73 -14.65
N SER A 218 2.46 14.46 -15.72
CA SER A 218 1.17 14.36 -16.42
C SER A 218 0.90 12.97 -17.03
N GLN A 219 1.93 12.16 -17.21
CA GLN A 219 1.83 10.77 -17.67
C GLN A 219 1.65 9.77 -16.50
N ASP A 220 1.81 10.22 -15.25
CA ASP A 220 1.64 9.40 -14.08
C ASP A 220 0.15 9.10 -13.85
N PHE A 221 -0.15 7.86 -13.49
CA PHE A 221 -1.51 7.45 -13.10
C PHE A 221 -2.07 8.29 -11.95
N THR A 222 -1.21 8.78 -11.07
CA THR A 222 -1.59 9.60 -9.91
C THR A 222 -1.74 11.09 -10.22
N TYR A 223 -1.56 11.52 -11.48
CA TYR A 223 -1.69 12.94 -11.89
C TYR A 223 -3.04 13.56 -11.49
N ALA A 224 -4.11 12.76 -11.53
CA ALA A 224 -5.43 13.21 -11.09
C ALA A 224 -5.50 13.66 -9.61
N PHE A 225 -4.47 13.35 -8.82
CA PHE A 225 -4.36 13.69 -7.40
C PHE A 225 -3.34 14.82 -7.12
N GLU A 226 -2.79 15.47 -8.15
CA GLU A 226 -1.74 16.49 -7.99
C GLU A 226 -2.18 17.60 -7.02
N GLU A 227 -3.42 18.05 -7.11
CA GLU A 227 -3.98 19.10 -6.25
C GLU A 227 -4.58 18.56 -4.93
N ASP A 228 -4.55 17.24 -4.70
CA ASP A 228 -5.18 16.61 -3.54
C ASP A 228 -4.20 16.50 -2.35
N SER A 229 -3.50 17.58 -2.02
CA SER A 229 -2.74 17.67 -0.76
C SER A 229 -3.70 17.73 0.42
N VAL A 230 -3.40 16.99 1.50
CA VAL A 230 -4.27 16.85 2.67
C VAL A 230 -3.50 17.07 3.95
N PHE A 231 -4.12 17.83 4.85
CA PHE A 231 -3.71 17.91 6.24
C PHE A 231 -4.90 17.55 7.12
N SER A 232 -4.72 16.62 8.05
CA SER A 232 -5.78 16.17 8.95
C SER A 232 -5.35 16.18 10.41
N ILE A 233 -6.30 16.51 11.30
CA ILE A 233 -6.15 16.38 12.74
C ILE A 233 -7.32 15.55 13.25
N LYS A 234 -7.01 14.47 13.96
CA LYS A 234 -8.01 13.55 14.53
C LYS A 234 -7.78 13.36 16.01
N LEU A 235 -8.84 13.54 16.79
CA LEU A 235 -8.89 13.17 18.21
C LEU A 235 -9.75 11.91 18.34
N ALA A 236 -9.16 10.83 18.84
CA ALA A 236 -9.88 9.59 19.16
C ALA A 236 -10.08 9.50 20.67
N ARG A 237 -11.34 9.30 21.11
CA ARG A 237 -11.68 9.06 22.51
C ARG A 237 -12.12 7.62 22.71
N TYR A 238 -11.52 6.97 23.67
CA TYR A 238 -11.82 5.59 24.10
C TYR A 238 -12.61 5.63 25.43
N PHE A 239 -13.60 4.76 25.58
CA PHE A 239 -14.51 4.70 26.74
C PHE A 239 -14.28 3.43 27.53
#